data_96a9eacb9d5f03f2f8ff59677c589620
#
_entry.id   96a9eacb9d5f03f2f8ff59677c589620
#
_cell.length_a   1.000
_cell.length_b   1.000
_cell.length_c   1.000
_cell.angle_alpha   90.00
_cell.angle_beta   90.00
_cell.angle_gamma   90.00
#
_symmetry.space_group_name_H-M   'P 1'
#
loop_
_entity.id
_entity.type
_entity.pdbx_description
1 polymer ?
#
loop_
_entity_poly.entity_id
_entity_poly.type
_entity_poly.pdbx_seq_one_letter_code
_entity_poly.pdbx_strand_id
1 'polypeptide(L)'
;MAELLIRYKDVEVHQQDLCVLNEVNLELQKGEFVYLIGKVGSGKTSLLKTLYGELDITAGEAMVLGYDMSRIKRKHIPQLRRKLGIVFQDFQLLTDRTVNDNLAFVLKATGWKNKSEIKDRIAEVLMQVGMGNKGYKFPNELSGGEQQRIVIARAMLNSPEIILADEPTGNLDAETGRAIVGLLHNISRTGGSLVLMTTHNLHLLHEFPGQVYRCAGHQLSLIHISEPTRRSYIS
;
A
#
# COMPACT_ATOMS: atom_id res chain seq x y z
N MET A 1 -7.78 22.74 4.12
CA MET A 1 -6.46 22.23 3.63
C MET A 1 -6.48 20.72 3.83
N ALA A 2 -6.03 19.94 2.86
CA ALA A 2 -5.95 18.49 3.01
C ALA A 2 -4.91 18.13 4.08
N GLU A 3 -5.17 17.06 4.83
CA GLU A 3 -4.32 16.62 5.93
C GLU A 3 -3.05 15.97 5.38
N LEU A 4 -1.87 16.48 5.77
CA LEU A 4 -0.57 15.94 5.40
C LEU A 4 -0.28 14.69 6.25
N LEU A 5 -0.12 13.53 5.59
CA LEU A 5 0.09 12.25 6.26
C LEU A 5 1.54 11.77 6.23
N ILE A 6 2.27 12.09 5.16
CA ILE A 6 3.69 11.75 4.98
C ILE A 6 4.45 13.01 4.60
N ARG A 7 5.57 13.28 5.29
CA ARG A 7 6.53 14.31 4.92
C ARG A 7 7.94 13.81 5.11
N TYR A 8 8.67 13.68 4.01
CA TYR A 8 10.09 13.39 3.97
C TYR A 8 10.83 14.60 3.40
N LYS A 9 11.91 14.99 4.05
CA LYS A 9 12.78 16.08 3.61
C LYS A 9 14.23 15.63 3.72
N ASP A 10 14.91 15.61 2.58
CA ASP A 10 16.32 15.23 2.43
C ASP A 10 16.65 13.87 3.10
N VAL A 11 15.72 12.91 2.98
CA VAL A 11 15.84 11.59 3.62
C VAL A 11 16.72 10.67 2.79
N GLU A 12 17.63 9.96 3.46
CA GLU A 12 18.36 8.84 2.89
C GLU A 12 17.69 7.52 3.25
N VAL A 13 17.53 6.65 2.26
CA VAL A 13 17.01 5.30 2.44
C VAL A 13 18.15 4.30 2.26
N HIS A 14 18.45 3.56 3.31
CA HIS A 14 19.51 2.57 3.34
C HIS A 14 18.96 1.15 3.38
N GLN A 15 19.62 0.23 2.69
CA GLN A 15 19.44 -1.19 2.83
C GLN A 15 20.78 -1.80 3.24
N GLN A 16 20.93 -2.14 4.52
CA GLN A 16 22.20 -2.40 5.17
C GLN A 16 23.14 -1.17 4.99
N ASP A 17 24.34 -1.36 4.47
CA ASP A 17 25.33 -0.28 4.24
C ASP A 17 25.14 0.46 2.91
N LEU A 18 24.19 0.03 2.08
CA LEU A 18 23.97 0.63 0.75
C LEU A 18 22.90 1.70 0.81
N CYS A 19 23.25 2.94 0.45
CA CYS A 19 22.28 4.00 0.20
C CYS A 19 21.54 3.71 -1.13
N VAL A 20 20.27 3.33 -1.05
CA VAL A 20 19.44 2.99 -2.23
C VAL A 20 18.70 4.18 -2.79
N LEU A 21 18.34 5.16 -1.93
CA LEU A 21 17.78 6.45 -2.34
C LEU A 21 18.41 7.56 -1.49
N ASN A 22 18.75 8.66 -2.13
CA ASN A 22 19.34 9.85 -1.52
C ASN A 22 18.45 11.07 -1.73
N GLU A 23 18.46 12.02 -0.78
CA GLU A 23 17.72 13.29 -0.85
C GLU A 23 16.23 13.10 -1.20
N VAL A 24 15.58 12.10 -0.56
CA VAL A 24 14.16 11.86 -0.78
C VAL A 24 13.34 12.99 -0.20
N ASN A 25 12.60 13.69 -1.06
CA ASN A 25 11.64 14.71 -0.72
C ASN A 25 10.26 14.24 -1.17
N LEU A 26 9.31 14.12 -0.22
CA LEU A 26 8.00 13.54 -0.46
C LEU A 26 6.97 14.14 0.50
N GLU A 27 5.90 14.71 -0.04
CA GLU A 27 4.76 15.19 0.75
C GLU A 27 3.48 14.60 0.18
N LEU A 28 2.79 13.80 1.01
CA LEU A 28 1.56 13.11 0.60
C LEU A 28 0.42 13.40 1.57
N GLN A 29 -0.76 13.61 1.02
CA GLN A 29 -1.95 14.03 1.74
C GLN A 29 -3.02 12.93 1.77
N LYS A 30 -3.95 13.08 2.68
CA LYS A 30 -5.10 12.20 2.81
C LYS A 30 -5.94 12.17 1.52
N GLY A 31 -6.36 10.97 1.11
CA GLY A 31 -7.20 10.76 -0.07
C GLY A 31 -6.46 10.79 -1.41
N GLU A 32 -5.14 10.98 -1.40
CA GLU A 32 -4.35 10.89 -2.63
C GLU A 32 -4.14 9.44 -3.08
N PHE A 33 -4.05 9.25 -4.39
CA PHE A 33 -3.59 8.01 -5.01
C PHE A 33 -2.23 8.27 -5.67
N VAL A 34 -1.21 7.54 -5.21
CA VAL A 34 0.18 7.82 -5.56
C VAL A 34 0.85 6.56 -6.08
N TYR A 35 1.51 6.68 -7.22
CA TYR A 35 2.33 5.65 -7.81
C TYR A 35 3.81 5.88 -7.50
N LEU A 36 4.50 4.83 -7.14
CA LEU A 36 5.94 4.78 -7.04
C LEU A 36 6.46 3.83 -8.11
N ILE A 37 7.06 4.38 -9.17
CA ILE A 37 7.53 3.61 -10.31
C ILE A 37 9.07 3.57 -10.37
N GLY A 38 9.61 2.58 -11.07
CA GLY A 38 11.05 2.41 -11.25
C GLY A 38 11.41 0.95 -11.52
N LYS A 39 12.65 0.72 -11.97
CA LYS A 39 13.16 -0.62 -12.22
C LYS A 39 13.17 -1.46 -10.94
N VAL A 40 13.23 -2.78 -11.08
CA VAL A 40 13.52 -3.69 -9.95
C VAL A 40 14.85 -3.27 -9.31
N GLY A 41 14.90 -3.24 -7.99
CA GLY A 41 16.09 -2.81 -7.23
C GLY A 41 16.30 -1.29 -7.14
N SER A 42 15.38 -0.44 -7.63
CA SER A 42 15.53 1.03 -7.57
C SER A 42 15.19 1.66 -6.22
N GLY A 43 14.90 0.87 -5.18
CA GLY A 43 14.62 1.36 -3.83
C GLY A 43 13.14 1.55 -3.48
N LYS A 44 12.18 1.22 -4.36
CA LYS A 44 10.73 1.38 -4.10
C LYS A 44 10.27 0.67 -2.83
N THR A 45 10.53 -0.63 -2.74
CA THR A 45 10.18 -1.44 -1.55
C THR A 45 10.91 -0.95 -0.30
N SER A 46 12.19 -0.52 -0.43
CA SER A 46 12.96 0.03 0.69
C SER A 46 12.34 1.34 1.20
N LEU A 47 11.88 2.22 0.30
CA LEU A 47 11.15 3.42 0.68
C LEU A 47 9.84 3.08 1.42
N LEU A 48 9.04 2.12 0.92
CA LEU A 48 7.84 1.68 1.64
C LEU A 48 8.18 1.15 3.04
N LYS A 49 9.27 0.40 3.19
CA LYS A 49 9.71 -0.18 4.47
C LYS A 49 10.06 0.87 5.51
N THR A 50 10.54 2.05 5.10
CA THR A 50 10.77 3.16 6.03
C THR A 50 9.46 3.71 6.57
N LEU A 51 8.38 3.75 5.77
CA LEU A 51 7.10 4.32 6.16
C LEU A 51 6.40 3.54 7.29
N TYR A 52 6.64 2.23 7.39
CA TYR A 52 6.08 1.40 8.46
C TYR A 52 7.11 0.90 9.48
N GLY A 53 8.31 1.51 9.47
CA GLY A 53 9.34 1.27 10.47
C GLY A 53 9.93 -0.15 10.43
N GLU A 54 10.15 -0.71 9.25
CA GLU A 54 10.95 -1.92 9.04
C GLU A 54 12.39 -1.58 8.70
N LEU A 55 12.62 -0.45 8.01
CA LEU A 55 13.93 0.17 7.81
C LEU A 55 14.00 1.48 8.58
N ASP A 56 15.10 1.68 9.28
CA ASP A 56 15.36 2.89 10.04
C ASP A 56 15.74 4.07 9.13
N ILE A 57 15.40 5.28 9.54
CA ILE A 57 15.82 6.54 8.91
C ILE A 57 17.04 7.06 9.69
N THR A 58 18.16 7.20 9.00
CA THR A 58 19.44 7.65 9.59
C THR A 58 19.81 9.10 9.25
N ALA A 59 19.23 9.64 8.17
CA ALA A 59 19.46 11.03 7.74
C ALA A 59 18.19 11.65 7.18
N GLY A 60 18.06 12.98 7.31
CA GLY A 60 16.91 13.76 6.91
C GLY A 60 15.79 13.81 7.95
N GLU A 61 14.69 14.47 7.58
CA GLU A 61 13.47 14.59 8.40
C GLU A 61 12.38 13.69 7.82
N ALA A 62 11.84 12.77 8.59
CA ALA A 62 10.82 11.83 8.13
C ALA A 62 9.63 11.77 9.10
N MET A 63 8.49 12.30 8.68
CA MET A 63 7.25 12.29 9.44
C MET A 63 6.20 11.41 8.75
N VAL A 64 5.60 10.49 9.49
CA VAL A 64 4.50 9.63 9.04
C VAL A 64 3.41 9.63 10.11
N LEU A 65 2.20 10.10 9.78
CA LEU A 65 1.05 10.17 10.71
C LEU A 65 1.41 10.85 12.05
N GLY A 66 2.25 11.89 12.00
CA GLY A 66 2.71 12.61 13.18
C GLY A 66 3.85 11.94 13.96
N TYR A 67 4.33 10.77 13.53
CA TYR A 67 5.51 10.12 14.11
C TYR A 67 6.79 10.57 13.40
N ASP A 68 7.79 10.99 14.16
CA ASP A 68 9.16 11.20 13.66
C ASP A 68 9.85 9.83 13.50
N MET A 69 9.99 9.38 12.25
CA MET A 69 10.51 8.05 11.93
C MET A 69 12.00 7.91 12.24
N SER A 70 12.76 9.02 12.31
CA SER A 70 14.18 9.01 12.69
C SER A 70 14.39 8.75 14.19
N ARG A 71 13.35 8.98 15.00
CA ARG A 71 13.39 8.87 16.47
C ARG A 71 12.32 7.96 17.05
N ILE A 72 11.53 7.29 16.22
CA ILE A 72 10.45 6.43 16.67
C ILE A 72 10.98 5.30 17.56
N LYS A 73 10.42 5.17 18.75
CA LYS A 73 10.78 4.07 19.66
C LYS A 73 10.06 2.79 19.21
N ARG A 74 10.72 1.65 19.29
CA ARG A 74 10.14 0.33 18.89
C ARG A 74 8.76 0.04 19.50
N LYS A 75 8.50 0.51 20.73
CA LYS A 75 7.19 0.36 21.39
C LYS A 75 6.04 1.13 20.70
N HIS A 76 6.34 2.14 19.89
CA HIS A 76 5.34 2.95 19.17
C HIS A 76 5.08 2.43 17.74
N ILE A 77 5.96 1.58 17.18
CA ILE A 77 5.78 0.99 15.84
C ILE A 77 4.47 0.21 15.71
N PRO A 78 4.03 -0.62 16.70
CA PRO A 78 2.73 -1.29 16.59
C PRO A 78 1.53 -0.32 16.52
N GLN A 79 1.63 0.85 17.17
CA GLN A 79 0.58 1.88 17.11
C GLN A 79 0.54 2.56 15.74
N LEU A 80 1.71 2.89 15.17
CA LEU A 80 1.83 3.38 13.81
C LEU A 80 1.25 2.36 12.82
N ARG A 81 1.68 1.09 12.90
CA ARG A 81 1.24 0.03 11.98
C ARG A 81 -0.26 -0.26 12.03
N ARG A 82 -0.95 0.01 13.15
CA ARG A 82 -2.42 -0.10 13.21
C ARG A 82 -3.15 0.92 12.32
N LYS A 83 -2.51 2.06 12.05
CA LYS A 83 -3.04 3.11 11.19
C LYS A 83 -2.67 2.90 9.72
N LEU A 84 -1.86 1.88 9.42
CA LEU A 84 -1.40 1.53 8.09
C LEU A 84 -2.07 0.23 7.62
N GLY A 85 -2.48 0.18 6.37
CA GLY A 85 -2.81 -1.04 5.66
C GLY A 85 -1.63 -1.44 4.77
N ILE A 86 -1.18 -2.68 4.83
CA ILE A 86 -0.07 -3.15 3.98
C ILE A 86 -0.57 -4.27 3.08
N VAL A 87 -0.37 -4.09 1.78
CA VAL A 87 -0.69 -5.04 0.72
C VAL A 87 0.62 -5.49 0.09
N PHE A 88 1.02 -6.73 0.32
CA PHE A 88 2.24 -7.30 -0.21
C PHE A 88 2.00 -7.96 -1.58
N GLN A 89 3.06 -8.10 -2.37
CA GLN A 89 3.03 -8.85 -3.63
C GLN A 89 2.71 -10.33 -3.40
N ASP A 90 3.35 -10.94 -2.40
CA ASP A 90 3.03 -12.28 -1.93
C ASP A 90 1.88 -12.17 -0.93
N PHE A 91 0.78 -12.83 -1.18
CA PHE A 91 -0.47 -12.67 -0.41
C PHE A 91 -0.29 -12.79 1.10
N GLN A 92 0.67 -13.60 1.58
CA GLN A 92 0.98 -13.81 3.01
C GLN A 92 -0.28 -14.13 3.83
N LEU A 93 -1.17 -14.94 3.27
CA LEU A 93 -2.32 -15.48 3.97
C LEU A 93 -1.93 -16.77 4.70
N LEU A 94 -2.50 -16.98 5.88
CA LEU A 94 -2.33 -18.21 6.65
C LEU A 94 -3.12 -19.32 5.97
N THR A 95 -2.44 -20.29 5.37
CA THR A 95 -3.02 -21.32 4.50
C THR A 95 -3.78 -22.41 5.27
N ASP A 96 -3.50 -22.53 6.59
CA ASP A 96 -4.15 -23.45 7.53
C ASP A 96 -5.46 -22.90 8.13
N ARG A 97 -5.90 -21.72 7.69
CA ARG A 97 -7.07 -21.00 8.22
C ARG A 97 -7.99 -20.50 7.13
N THR A 98 -9.27 -20.40 7.46
CA THR A 98 -10.25 -19.77 6.57
C THR A 98 -9.97 -18.28 6.37
N VAL A 99 -10.61 -17.66 5.38
CA VAL A 99 -10.59 -16.21 5.18
C VAL A 99 -11.05 -15.46 6.45
N ASN A 100 -12.17 -15.89 7.03
CA ASN A 100 -12.67 -15.29 8.28
C ASN A 100 -11.65 -15.36 9.41
N ASP A 101 -10.97 -16.52 9.57
CA ASP A 101 -9.98 -16.69 10.62
C ASP A 101 -8.70 -15.91 10.37
N ASN A 102 -8.29 -15.74 9.10
CA ASN A 102 -7.18 -14.86 8.72
C ASN A 102 -7.47 -13.41 9.14
N LEU A 103 -8.67 -12.91 8.85
CA LEU A 103 -9.06 -11.54 9.20
C LEU A 103 -9.28 -11.36 10.71
N ALA A 104 -9.93 -12.33 11.36
CA ALA A 104 -10.13 -12.33 12.81
C ALA A 104 -8.80 -12.34 13.58
N PHE A 105 -7.80 -13.06 13.06
CA PHE A 105 -6.47 -13.10 13.67
C PHE A 105 -5.85 -11.69 13.75
N VAL A 106 -5.92 -10.91 12.69
CA VAL A 106 -5.39 -9.54 12.64
C VAL A 106 -6.14 -8.62 13.60
N LEU A 107 -7.48 -8.66 13.61
CA LEU A 107 -8.27 -7.83 14.53
C LEU A 107 -7.94 -8.13 16.00
N LYS A 108 -7.86 -9.42 16.37
CA LYS A 108 -7.46 -9.83 17.72
C LYS A 108 -6.04 -9.36 18.07
N ALA A 109 -5.08 -9.52 17.16
CA ALA A 109 -3.71 -9.07 17.34
C ALA A 109 -3.59 -7.55 17.50
N THR A 110 -4.53 -6.79 16.90
CA THR A 110 -4.59 -5.33 17.01
C THR A 110 -5.45 -4.82 18.18
N GLY A 111 -5.95 -5.74 19.03
CA GLY A 111 -6.58 -5.40 20.31
C GLY A 111 -8.10 -5.45 20.33
N TRP A 112 -8.75 -5.92 19.27
CA TRP A 112 -10.20 -6.13 19.26
C TRP A 112 -10.57 -7.33 20.14
N LYS A 113 -11.57 -7.15 21.02
CA LYS A 113 -11.98 -8.17 22.00
C LYS A 113 -13.43 -8.66 21.79
N ASN A 114 -14.29 -7.80 21.29
CA ASN A 114 -15.71 -8.10 21.11
C ASN A 114 -15.90 -8.98 19.86
N LYS A 115 -16.40 -10.20 20.06
CA LYS A 115 -16.60 -11.19 18.99
C LYS A 115 -17.64 -10.72 17.93
N SER A 116 -18.69 -10.01 18.35
CA SER A 116 -19.70 -9.49 17.43
C SER A 116 -19.10 -8.40 16.54
N GLU A 117 -18.42 -7.42 17.14
CA GLU A 117 -17.77 -6.33 16.39
C GLU A 117 -16.73 -6.87 15.39
N ILE A 118 -15.95 -7.90 15.79
CA ILE A 118 -14.99 -8.58 14.90
C ILE A 118 -15.73 -9.19 13.70
N LYS A 119 -16.83 -9.92 13.95
CA LYS A 119 -17.63 -10.55 12.89
C LYS A 119 -18.22 -9.52 11.94
N ASP A 120 -18.79 -8.45 12.48
CA ASP A 120 -19.43 -7.39 11.71
C ASP A 120 -18.39 -6.64 10.85
N ARG A 121 -17.20 -6.34 11.42
CA ARG A 121 -16.11 -5.71 10.68
C ARG A 121 -15.56 -6.58 9.56
N ILE A 122 -15.42 -7.89 9.79
CA ILE A 122 -15.00 -8.83 8.75
C ILE A 122 -16.03 -8.86 7.62
N ALA A 123 -17.32 -8.96 7.93
CA ALA A 123 -18.37 -8.96 6.92
C ALA A 123 -18.34 -7.66 6.08
N GLU A 124 -18.19 -6.52 6.73
CA GLU A 124 -18.10 -5.20 6.08
C GLU A 124 -16.94 -5.14 5.08
N VAL A 125 -15.71 -5.44 5.52
CA VAL A 125 -14.53 -5.35 4.61
C VAL A 125 -14.58 -6.39 3.48
N LEU A 126 -15.11 -7.59 3.73
CA LEU A 126 -15.31 -8.58 2.69
C LEU A 126 -16.31 -8.12 1.63
N MET A 127 -17.39 -7.45 2.04
CA MET A 127 -18.34 -6.85 1.09
C MET A 127 -17.69 -5.73 0.28
N GLN A 128 -16.90 -4.87 0.91
CA GLN A 128 -16.20 -3.76 0.23
C GLN A 128 -15.26 -4.24 -0.88
N VAL A 129 -14.64 -5.43 -0.72
CA VAL A 129 -13.77 -6.01 -1.74
C VAL A 129 -14.48 -7.02 -2.67
N GLY A 130 -15.81 -7.19 -2.54
CA GLY A 130 -16.60 -8.10 -3.37
C GLY A 130 -16.43 -9.59 -3.00
N MET A 131 -16.07 -9.89 -1.75
CA MET A 131 -15.80 -11.25 -1.25
C MET A 131 -16.74 -11.70 -0.11
N GLY A 132 -17.89 -11.04 0.04
CA GLY A 132 -18.81 -11.25 1.16
C GLY A 132 -19.29 -12.70 1.36
N ASN A 133 -19.31 -13.53 0.29
CA ASN A 133 -19.70 -14.94 0.33
C ASN A 133 -18.52 -15.92 0.37
N LYS A 134 -17.29 -15.46 0.61
CA LYS A 134 -16.06 -16.29 0.56
C LYS A 134 -15.38 -16.47 1.91
N GLY A 135 -15.96 -15.96 3.00
CA GLY A 135 -15.36 -15.98 4.33
C GLY A 135 -15.01 -17.36 4.88
N TYR A 136 -15.73 -18.39 4.48
CA TYR A 136 -15.53 -19.79 4.89
C TYR A 136 -14.45 -20.54 4.10
N LYS A 137 -13.99 -19.98 2.96
CA LYS A 137 -12.98 -20.57 2.11
C LYS A 137 -11.58 -20.52 2.74
N PHE A 138 -10.75 -21.49 2.38
CA PHE A 138 -9.31 -21.44 2.62
C PHE A 138 -8.61 -20.71 1.48
N PRO A 139 -7.42 -20.09 1.71
CA PRO A 139 -6.69 -19.38 0.67
C PRO A 139 -6.40 -20.20 -0.59
N ASN A 140 -6.09 -21.49 -0.46
CA ASN A 140 -5.83 -22.41 -1.56
C ASN A 140 -7.06 -22.75 -2.43
N GLU A 141 -8.26 -22.41 -1.96
CA GLU A 141 -9.51 -22.56 -2.72
C GLU A 141 -9.87 -21.28 -3.51
N LEU A 142 -9.04 -20.25 -3.46
CA LEU A 142 -9.24 -18.94 -4.07
C LEU A 142 -8.28 -18.75 -5.25
N SER A 143 -8.76 -18.07 -6.31
CA SER A 143 -7.89 -17.58 -7.38
C SER A 143 -6.92 -16.51 -6.84
N GLY A 144 -5.82 -16.23 -7.57
CA GLY A 144 -4.86 -15.19 -7.19
C GLY A 144 -5.52 -13.82 -7.00
N GLY A 145 -6.44 -13.44 -7.88
CA GLY A 145 -7.19 -12.18 -7.74
C GLY A 145 -8.12 -12.16 -6.53
N GLU A 146 -8.77 -13.28 -6.19
CA GLU A 146 -9.57 -13.41 -4.97
C GLU A 146 -8.69 -13.33 -3.72
N GLN A 147 -7.52 -14.00 -3.71
CA GLN A 147 -6.56 -13.89 -2.62
C GLN A 147 -6.10 -12.44 -2.42
N GLN A 148 -5.81 -11.73 -3.52
CA GLN A 148 -5.41 -10.32 -3.45
C GLN A 148 -6.53 -9.43 -2.89
N ARG A 149 -7.79 -9.67 -3.23
CA ARG A 149 -8.93 -8.98 -2.63
C ARG A 149 -9.00 -9.23 -1.11
N ILE A 150 -8.73 -10.45 -0.64
CA ILE A 150 -8.67 -10.75 0.80
C ILE A 150 -7.50 -10.03 1.47
N VAL A 151 -6.34 -9.92 0.81
CA VAL A 151 -5.20 -9.14 1.32
C VAL A 151 -5.57 -7.66 1.47
N ILE A 152 -6.30 -7.09 0.50
CA ILE A 152 -6.82 -5.71 0.59
C ILE A 152 -7.84 -5.59 1.74
N ALA A 153 -8.78 -6.54 1.87
CA ALA A 153 -9.72 -6.56 3.00
C ALA A 153 -8.98 -6.58 4.34
N ARG A 154 -7.92 -7.41 4.45
CA ARG A 154 -7.04 -7.47 5.63
C ARG A 154 -6.39 -6.11 5.92
N ALA A 155 -5.90 -5.42 4.90
CA ALA A 155 -5.30 -4.10 5.04
C ALA A 155 -6.31 -3.05 5.54
N MET A 156 -7.60 -3.20 5.21
CA MET A 156 -8.67 -2.26 5.57
C MET A 156 -9.26 -2.47 6.97
N LEU A 157 -8.94 -3.56 7.67
CA LEU A 157 -9.59 -3.97 8.92
C LEU A 157 -9.62 -2.88 10.00
N ASN A 158 -8.52 -2.17 10.18
CA ASN A 158 -8.41 -1.11 11.19
C ASN A 158 -8.69 0.30 10.64
N SER A 159 -9.40 0.42 9.52
CA SER A 159 -9.71 1.70 8.87
C SER A 159 -8.46 2.57 8.69
N PRO A 160 -7.45 2.11 7.92
CA PRO A 160 -6.15 2.76 7.85
C PRO A 160 -6.24 4.14 7.22
N GLU A 161 -5.40 5.05 7.70
CA GLU A 161 -5.21 6.37 7.10
C GLU A 161 -4.35 6.30 5.83
N ILE A 162 -3.42 5.31 5.77
CA ILE A 162 -2.54 5.06 4.64
C ILE A 162 -2.59 3.58 4.26
N ILE A 163 -2.67 3.29 2.97
CA ILE A 163 -2.49 1.95 2.40
C ILE A 163 -1.20 1.95 1.58
N LEU A 164 -0.27 1.08 1.95
CA LEU A 164 0.98 0.82 1.25
C LEU A 164 0.82 -0.47 0.45
N ALA A 165 0.89 -0.40 -0.87
CA ALA A 165 0.73 -1.55 -1.75
C ALA A 165 2.03 -1.80 -2.54
N ASP A 166 2.75 -2.86 -2.20
CA ASP A 166 4.01 -3.21 -2.87
C ASP A 166 3.76 -4.22 -3.97
N GLU A 167 3.82 -3.76 -5.24
CA GLU A 167 3.59 -4.55 -6.46
C GLU A 167 2.30 -5.42 -6.38
N PRO A 168 1.13 -4.86 -6.01
CA PRO A 168 -0.07 -5.64 -5.68
C PRO A 168 -0.66 -6.42 -6.86
N THR A 169 -0.15 -6.21 -8.06
CA THR A 169 -0.60 -6.86 -9.31
C THR A 169 0.48 -7.75 -9.93
N GLY A 170 1.65 -7.88 -9.31
CA GLY A 170 2.80 -8.55 -9.89
C GLY A 170 2.60 -10.03 -10.23
N ASN A 171 1.70 -10.72 -9.52
CA ASN A 171 1.38 -12.14 -9.70
C ASN A 171 0.02 -12.38 -10.39
N LEU A 172 -0.56 -11.35 -11.00
CA LEU A 172 -1.90 -11.40 -11.60
C LEU A 172 -1.85 -11.16 -13.11
N ASP A 173 -2.84 -11.72 -13.82
CA ASP A 173 -3.07 -11.36 -15.22
C ASP A 173 -3.51 -9.89 -15.35
N ALA A 174 -3.43 -9.34 -16.56
CA ALA A 174 -3.67 -7.92 -16.81
C ALA A 174 -5.09 -7.45 -16.44
N GLU A 175 -6.11 -8.29 -16.69
CA GLU A 175 -7.51 -7.96 -16.40
C GLU A 175 -7.76 -7.94 -14.88
N THR A 176 -7.32 -8.99 -14.20
CA THR A 176 -7.39 -9.10 -12.74
C THR A 176 -6.59 -7.98 -12.07
N GLY A 177 -5.38 -7.70 -12.55
CA GLY A 177 -4.54 -6.61 -12.06
C GLY A 177 -5.23 -5.25 -12.17
N ARG A 178 -5.88 -4.97 -13.31
CA ARG A 178 -6.70 -3.77 -13.52
C ARG A 178 -7.82 -3.65 -12.49
N ALA A 179 -8.55 -4.74 -12.24
CA ALA A 179 -9.61 -4.77 -11.25
C ALA A 179 -9.11 -4.50 -9.82
N ILE A 180 -7.91 -4.99 -9.47
CA ILE A 180 -7.27 -4.73 -8.17
C ILE A 180 -6.88 -3.25 -8.04
N VAL A 181 -6.29 -2.64 -9.08
CA VAL A 181 -5.93 -1.20 -9.03
C VAL A 181 -7.19 -0.34 -8.96
N GLY A 182 -8.24 -0.69 -9.72
CA GLY A 182 -9.53 -0.01 -9.64
C GLY A 182 -10.13 -0.05 -8.23
N LEU A 183 -10.03 -1.20 -7.54
CA LEU A 183 -10.47 -1.35 -6.16
C LEU A 183 -9.66 -0.42 -5.21
N LEU A 184 -8.33 -0.42 -5.30
CA LEU A 184 -7.48 0.45 -4.47
C LEU A 184 -7.74 1.93 -4.76
N HIS A 185 -7.91 2.30 -6.03
CA HIS A 185 -8.22 3.67 -6.44
C HIS A 185 -9.60 4.12 -5.91
N ASN A 186 -10.60 3.24 -5.92
CA ASN A 186 -11.90 3.52 -5.33
C ASN A 186 -11.82 3.71 -3.81
N ILE A 187 -11.03 2.87 -3.10
CA ILE A 187 -10.81 3.00 -1.65
C ILE A 187 -10.20 4.37 -1.31
N SER A 188 -9.23 4.85 -2.08
CA SER A 188 -8.65 6.19 -1.89
C SER A 188 -9.71 7.27 -2.02
N ARG A 189 -10.52 7.24 -3.08
CA ARG A 189 -11.51 8.28 -3.39
C ARG A 189 -12.70 8.30 -2.45
N THR A 190 -13.21 7.14 -2.04
CA THR A 190 -14.42 7.03 -1.22
C THR A 190 -14.12 6.89 0.27
N GLY A 191 -13.05 6.19 0.64
CA GLY A 191 -12.63 5.95 2.01
C GLY A 191 -11.72 7.04 2.58
N GLY A 192 -11.16 7.90 1.72
CA GLY A 192 -10.26 8.98 2.12
C GLY A 192 -8.89 8.51 2.61
N SER A 193 -8.52 7.24 2.44
CA SER A 193 -7.16 6.76 2.73
C SER A 193 -6.20 7.25 1.66
N LEU A 194 -4.99 7.66 2.05
CA LEU A 194 -3.87 7.78 1.12
C LEU A 194 -3.49 6.38 0.63
N VAL A 195 -3.38 6.17 -0.67
CA VAL A 195 -2.86 4.93 -1.25
C VAL A 195 -1.52 5.20 -1.94
N LEU A 196 -0.46 4.58 -1.49
CA LEU A 196 0.86 4.60 -2.13
C LEU A 196 1.16 3.21 -2.68
N MET A 197 1.20 3.09 -4.01
CA MET A 197 1.34 1.83 -4.71
C MET A 197 2.63 1.78 -5.53
N THR A 198 3.45 0.75 -5.35
CA THR A 198 4.56 0.49 -6.27
C THR A 198 4.06 -0.29 -7.48
N THR A 199 4.57 0.03 -8.64
CA THR A 199 4.30 -0.72 -9.87
C THR A 199 5.38 -0.52 -10.92
N HIS A 200 5.53 -1.49 -11.80
CA HIS A 200 6.30 -1.38 -13.05
C HIS A 200 5.39 -1.32 -14.29
N ASN A 201 4.06 -1.47 -14.12
CA ASN A 201 3.10 -1.42 -15.21
C ASN A 201 2.58 -0.01 -15.42
N LEU A 202 3.13 0.69 -16.43
CA LEU A 202 2.80 2.08 -16.73
C LEU A 202 1.43 2.26 -17.38
N HIS A 203 0.82 1.20 -17.94
CA HIS A 203 -0.52 1.29 -18.56
C HIS A 203 -1.60 1.63 -17.52
N LEU A 204 -1.44 1.17 -16.28
CA LEU A 204 -2.40 1.42 -15.20
C LEU A 204 -2.50 2.91 -14.84
N LEU A 205 -1.44 3.68 -15.04
CA LEU A 205 -1.37 5.10 -14.68
C LEU A 205 -2.30 5.97 -15.54
N HIS A 206 -2.54 5.56 -16.78
CA HIS A 206 -3.47 6.27 -17.68
C HIS A 206 -4.93 6.00 -17.36
N GLU A 207 -5.23 4.80 -16.88
CA GLU A 207 -6.60 4.40 -16.56
C GLU A 207 -7.04 4.85 -15.18
N PHE A 208 -6.12 4.83 -14.22
CA PHE A 208 -6.36 5.24 -12.84
C PHE A 208 -5.42 6.40 -12.50
N PRO A 209 -5.84 7.66 -12.72
CA PRO A 209 -4.96 8.82 -12.53
C PRO A 209 -4.56 9.00 -11.06
N GLY A 210 -3.32 9.41 -10.84
CA GLY A 210 -2.72 9.69 -9.55
C GLY A 210 -1.39 10.42 -9.68
N GLN A 211 -0.82 10.85 -8.57
CA GLN A 211 0.53 11.41 -8.57
C GLN A 211 1.55 10.30 -8.86
N VAL A 212 2.61 10.61 -9.58
CA VAL A 212 3.61 9.62 -9.97
C VAL A 212 5.00 10.06 -9.53
N TYR A 213 5.60 9.26 -8.68
CA TYR A 213 7.01 9.40 -8.29
C TYR A 213 7.84 8.32 -8.94
N ARG A 214 9.01 8.71 -9.45
CA ARG A 214 9.95 7.79 -10.11
C ARG A 214 11.21 7.62 -9.27
N CYS A 215 11.53 6.37 -8.96
CA CYS A 215 12.81 5.98 -8.39
C CYS A 215 13.80 5.64 -9.52
N ALA A 216 14.83 6.45 -9.71
CA ALA A 216 15.88 6.22 -10.70
C ALA A 216 17.17 6.93 -10.29
N GLY A 217 18.33 6.28 -10.53
CA GLY A 217 19.65 6.89 -10.22
C GLY A 217 19.81 7.28 -8.76
N HIS A 218 19.31 6.46 -7.83
CA HIS A 218 19.29 6.71 -6.39
C HIS A 218 18.49 7.96 -5.95
N GLN A 219 17.61 8.47 -6.80
CA GLN A 219 16.78 9.64 -6.52
C GLN A 219 15.29 9.34 -6.68
N LEU A 220 14.46 10.12 -5.96
CA LEU A 220 13.01 10.15 -6.11
C LEU A 220 12.62 11.45 -6.80
N SER A 221 11.85 11.38 -7.88
CA SER A 221 11.38 12.57 -8.59
C SER A 221 9.89 12.48 -8.90
N LEU A 222 9.15 13.57 -8.65
CA LEU A 222 7.76 13.72 -9.10
C LEU A 222 7.77 13.87 -10.63
N ILE A 223 6.98 13.06 -11.32
CA ILE A 223 6.83 13.16 -12.77
C ILE A 223 5.38 13.48 -13.14
N HIS A 224 5.21 14.36 -14.11
CA HIS A 224 3.92 14.60 -14.71
C HIS A 224 3.79 13.69 -15.94
N ILE A 225 2.82 12.79 -15.92
CA ILE A 225 2.47 12.02 -17.12
C ILE A 225 1.65 12.95 -18.00
N SER A 226 2.29 13.57 -19.00
CA SER A 226 1.58 14.24 -20.08
C SER A 226 0.79 13.18 -20.86
N GLU A 227 -0.49 13.46 -21.16
CA GLU A 227 -1.28 12.63 -22.06
C GLU A 227 -0.47 12.33 -23.32
N PRO A 228 -0.43 11.08 -23.82
CA PRO A 228 0.18 10.79 -25.09
C PRO A 228 -0.56 11.61 -26.15
N THR A 229 0.12 12.59 -26.72
CA THR A 229 -0.37 13.29 -27.89
C THR A 229 -0.75 12.22 -28.93
N ARG A 230 -2.02 12.22 -29.35
CA ARG A 230 -2.58 11.38 -30.43
C ARG A 230 -1.92 11.69 -31.78
N ARG A 231 -0.59 11.61 -31.87
CA ARG A 231 0.16 11.80 -33.13
C ARG A 231 1.41 10.92 -33.10
N SER A 232 1.29 9.69 -33.61
CA SER A 232 2.30 8.98 -34.40
C SER A 232 1.96 7.51 -34.60
N TYR A 233 0.80 7.23 -35.18
CA TYR A 233 0.57 5.94 -35.88
C TYR A 233 -0.12 6.25 -37.22
N ILE A 234 0.53 7.04 -38.06
CA ILE A 234 0.30 7.07 -39.50
C ILE A 234 1.67 7.28 -40.15
N SER A 235 2.33 6.18 -40.45
CA SER A 235 3.20 5.94 -41.60
C SER A 235 3.78 4.54 -41.49
#